data_b3a2e2acbea293707ed257250e2bda27
#
_entry.id   b3a2e2acbea293707ed257250e2bda27
#
_cell.length_a   1.000
_cell.length_b   1.000
_cell.length_c   1.000
_cell.angle_alpha   90.00
_cell.angle_beta   90.00
_cell.angle_gamma   90.00
#
_symmetry.space_group_name_H-M   'P 1'
#
loop_
_entity.id
_entity.type
_entity.pdbx_description
1 polymer ?
#
loop_
_entity_poly.entity_id
_entity_poly.type
_entity_poly.pdbx_seq_one_letter_code
_entity_poly.pdbx_strand_id
1 'polypeptide(L)'
;DVIKINMQNGSVSGVELMEGRTLNSEVVISSLDPHTTFLDLVGAKHLPANLKDSVERWKYDKWSYNTLHVVSKEAPHYACGDPWVDESFMTIFGFESTDQLLAHWDNVVAGKVDDKSFGGHATCESFFDSHLVRKPGKHVSFFQMHAPYNIKGGWDKRGPELKEAILAKWGKAAPNMKRENIVMSSQETPVDIEIRFPNMRRGSIKHGDYTPIQMGCFRPNEDCSKHSTPLKGLYLCGASTYPGGLVLGGPGYLAANRVAEDLGVKKWWKPTKEMEKYIKTYLE
;
A
#
# COMPACT_ATOMS: atom_id res chain seq x y z
N ASP A 1 -18.46 -9.17 -0.62
CA ASP A 1 -17.07 -9.67 -0.73
C ASP A 1 -17.03 -10.93 -1.56
N VAL A 2 -15.94 -11.15 -2.33
CA VAL A 2 -15.65 -12.41 -3.02
C VAL A 2 -15.00 -13.35 -2.02
N ILE A 3 -15.52 -14.56 -1.93
CA ILE A 3 -15.02 -15.62 -1.02
C ILE A 3 -14.38 -16.80 -1.76
N LYS A 4 -14.56 -16.87 -3.09
CA LYS A 4 -14.00 -17.94 -3.90
C LYS A 4 -13.92 -17.55 -5.38
N ILE A 5 -12.88 -18.02 -6.05
CA ILE A 5 -12.76 -18.06 -7.51
C ILE A 5 -13.10 -19.47 -7.95
N ASN A 6 -14.17 -19.61 -8.73
CA ASN A 6 -14.65 -20.90 -9.19
C ASN A 6 -13.80 -21.42 -10.35
N MET A 7 -13.38 -22.67 -10.25
CA MET A 7 -12.56 -23.35 -11.26
C MET A 7 -13.33 -24.52 -11.88
N GLN A 8 -13.29 -24.64 -13.19
CA GLN A 8 -13.85 -25.75 -13.94
C GLN A 8 -12.86 -26.17 -15.05
N ASN A 9 -12.46 -27.42 -15.06
CA ASN A 9 -11.54 -27.98 -16.08
C ASN A 9 -10.26 -27.15 -16.31
N GLY A 10 -9.65 -26.64 -15.22
CA GLY A 10 -8.41 -25.85 -15.28
C GLY A 10 -8.60 -24.37 -15.71
N SER A 11 -9.83 -23.94 -15.88
CA SER A 11 -10.19 -22.54 -16.24
C SER A 11 -11.03 -21.91 -15.15
N VAL A 12 -10.99 -20.58 -15.03
CA VAL A 12 -11.97 -19.87 -14.19
C VAL A 12 -13.38 -19.99 -14.80
N SER A 13 -14.38 -20.03 -13.94
CA SER A 13 -15.80 -20.03 -14.35
C SER A 13 -16.61 -18.93 -13.66
N GLY A 14 -15.99 -18.14 -12.83
CA GLY A 14 -16.61 -17.02 -12.12
C GLY A 14 -16.14 -16.87 -10.69
N VAL A 15 -16.92 -16.18 -9.89
CA VAL A 15 -16.64 -15.93 -8.46
C VAL A 15 -17.89 -16.19 -7.62
N GLU A 16 -17.67 -16.59 -6.37
CA GLU A 16 -18.70 -16.73 -5.35
C GLU A 16 -18.61 -15.58 -4.36
N LEU A 17 -19.74 -14.99 -4.03
CA LEU A 17 -19.87 -13.89 -3.09
C LEU A 17 -20.27 -14.40 -1.72
N MET A 18 -19.94 -13.64 -0.68
CA MET A 18 -20.22 -13.97 0.73
C MET A 18 -21.73 -14.22 0.97
N GLU A 19 -22.60 -13.54 0.26
CA GLU A 19 -24.06 -13.72 0.31
C GLU A 19 -24.55 -14.97 -0.44
N GLY A 20 -23.67 -15.84 -0.91
CA GLY A 20 -23.99 -17.10 -1.60
C GLY A 20 -24.31 -16.95 -3.10
N ARG A 21 -24.23 -15.75 -3.67
CA ARG A 21 -24.46 -15.50 -5.09
C ARG A 21 -23.21 -15.84 -5.90
N THR A 22 -23.38 -16.53 -7.01
CA THR A 22 -22.32 -16.79 -7.99
C THR A 22 -22.44 -15.81 -9.17
N LEU A 23 -21.32 -15.22 -9.56
CA LEU A 23 -21.18 -14.45 -10.80
C LEU A 23 -20.36 -15.28 -11.77
N ASN A 24 -20.98 -15.72 -12.86
CA ASN A 24 -20.31 -16.50 -13.90
C ASN A 24 -19.48 -15.57 -14.80
N SER A 25 -18.25 -15.97 -15.08
CA SER A 25 -17.35 -15.27 -15.99
C SER A 25 -16.24 -16.18 -16.45
N GLU A 26 -15.83 -16.06 -17.72
CA GLU A 26 -14.68 -16.75 -18.29
C GLU A 26 -13.36 -16.01 -17.99
N VAL A 27 -13.44 -14.78 -17.46
CA VAL A 27 -12.29 -13.96 -17.10
C VAL A 27 -12.48 -13.42 -15.70
N VAL A 28 -11.46 -13.59 -14.86
CA VAL A 28 -11.36 -13.00 -13.53
C VAL A 28 -10.03 -12.28 -13.43
N ILE A 29 -10.05 -11.01 -13.01
CA ILE A 29 -8.87 -10.20 -12.80
C ILE A 29 -8.76 -9.91 -11.31
N SER A 30 -7.72 -10.43 -10.65
CA SER A 30 -7.47 -10.21 -9.23
C SER A 30 -6.47 -9.09 -9.00
N SER A 31 -6.86 -8.12 -8.17
CA SER A 31 -5.96 -7.06 -7.66
C SER A 31 -5.39 -7.40 -6.28
N LEU A 32 -5.69 -8.58 -5.76
CA LEU A 32 -5.29 -9.01 -4.44
C LEU A 32 -3.86 -9.56 -4.44
N ASP A 33 -3.33 -9.79 -3.24
CA ASP A 33 -2.02 -10.40 -3.08
C ASP A 33 -2.02 -11.89 -3.52
N PRO A 34 -0.82 -12.49 -3.77
CA PRO A 34 -0.74 -13.84 -4.28
C PRO A 34 -1.33 -14.90 -3.36
N HIS A 35 -1.13 -14.82 -2.04
CA HIS A 35 -1.71 -15.80 -1.11
C HIS A 35 -3.23 -15.73 -1.15
N THR A 36 -3.80 -14.54 -1.03
CA THR A 36 -5.26 -14.37 -1.07
C THR A 36 -5.83 -14.86 -2.39
N THR A 37 -5.22 -14.51 -3.52
CA THR A 37 -5.72 -14.94 -4.84
C THR A 37 -5.63 -16.44 -5.02
N PHE A 38 -4.45 -17.04 -4.82
CA PHE A 38 -4.20 -18.41 -5.22
C PHE A 38 -4.51 -19.44 -4.12
N LEU A 39 -4.16 -19.16 -2.86
CA LEU A 39 -4.34 -20.13 -1.79
C LEU A 39 -5.74 -20.04 -1.18
N ASP A 40 -6.24 -18.83 -0.94
CA ASP A 40 -7.52 -18.64 -0.26
C ASP A 40 -8.70 -18.72 -1.23
N LEU A 41 -8.66 -17.95 -2.35
CA LEU A 41 -9.81 -17.85 -3.26
C LEU A 41 -9.85 -18.95 -4.32
N VAL A 42 -8.74 -19.30 -4.95
CA VAL A 42 -8.66 -20.41 -5.92
C VAL A 42 -8.60 -21.74 -5.21
N GLY A 43 -7.77 -21.84 -4.19
CA GLY A 43 -7.49 -23.05 -3.43
C GLY A 43 -6.31 -23.86 -3.99
N ALA A 44 -5.42 -24.29 -3.11
CA ALA A 44 -4.14 -24.94 -3.43
C ALA A 44 -4.29 -26.19 -4.33
N LYS A 45 -5.43 -26.90 -4.27
CA LYS A 45 -5.71 -28.10 -5.08
C LYS A 45 -5.84 -27.85 -6.58
N HIS A 46 -6.09 -26.59 -6.98
CA HIS A 46 -6.23 -26.19 -8.37
C HIS A 46 -4.93 -25.64 -8.98
N LEU A 47 -3.89 -25.46 -8.16
CA LEU A 47 -2.62 -24.87 -8.59
C LEU A 47 -1.67 -25.92 -9.15
N PRO A 48 -0.98 -25.66 -10.27
CA PRO A 48 0.21 -26.41 -10.66
C PRO A 48 1.25 -26.36 -9.52
N ALA A 49 2.02 -27.43 -9.38
CA ALA A 49 2.96 -27.58 -8.25
C ALA A 49 3.99 -26.44 -8.17
N ASN A 50 4.55 -26.01 -9.30
CA ASN A 50 5.50 -24.89 -9.37
C ASN A 50 4.87 -23.55 -8.96
N LEU A 51 3.64 -23.28 -9.39
CA LEU A 51 2.93 -22.06 -9.01
C LEU A 51 2.62 -22.07 -7.51
N LYS A 52 2.10 -23.19 -6.98
CA LYS A 52 1.84 -23.35 -5.54
C LYS A 52 3.10 -23.05 -4.73
N ASP A 53 4.20 -23.71 -5.07
CA ASP A 53 5.48 -23.57 -4.37
C ASP A 53 6.03 -22.11 -4.42
N SER A 54 5.91 -21.44 -5.57
CA SER A 54 6.31 -20.04 -5.69
C SER A 54 5.45 -19.08 -4.86
N VAL A 55 4.13 -19.35 -4.80
CA VAL A 55 3.21 -18.55 -3.98
C VAL A 55 3.46 -18.78 -2.48
N GLU A 56 3.68 -20.03 -2.06
CA GLU A 56 3.99 -20.34 -0.65
C GLU A 56 5.31 -19.70 -0.18
N ARG A 57 6.28 -19.50 -1.08
CA ARG A 57 7.54 -18.81 -0.80
C ARG A 57 7.45 -17.29 -0.86
N TRP A 58 6.34 -16.72 -1.30
CA TRP A 58 6.14 -15.28 -1.39
C TRP A 58 6.29 -14.62 -0.01
N LYS A 59 7.13 -13.59 0.07
CA LYS A 59 7.47 -12.90 1.33
C LYS A 59 6.78 -11.56 1.40
N TYR A 60 6.20 -11.28 2.56
CA TYR A 60 5.67 -9.97 2.93
C TYR A 60 6.68 -9.19 3.74
N ASP A 61 6.50 -7.87 3.73
CA ASP A 61 7.31 -6.95 4.52
C ASP A 61 7.25 -7.31 6.02
N LYS A 62 8.33 -7.04 6.72
CA LYS A 62 8.38 -7.09 8.19
C LYS A 62 7.93 -5.78 8.82
N TRP A 63 7.70 -4.76 8.01
CA TRP A 63 7.36 -3.39 8.37
C TRP A 63 6.24 -2.86 7.48
N SER A 64 5.59 -1.82 7.98
CA SER A 64 4.60 -1.05 7.25
C SER A 64 4.61 0.38 7.76
N TYR A 65 3.50 1.08 7.64
CA TYR A 65 3.34 2.42 8.18
C TYR A 65 2.55 2.40 9.48
N ASN A 66 2.96 3.27 10.41
CA ASN A 66 2.12 3.76 11.48
C ASN A 66 1.75 5.19 11.14
N THR A 67 0.46 5.45 11.00
CA THR A 67 -0.06 6.74 10.58
C THR A 67 -0.91 7.34 11.69
N LEU A 68 -0.62 8.57 12.08
CA LEU A 68 -1.45 9.35 12.99
C LEU A 68 -2.22 10.40 12.17
N HIS A 69 -3.51 10.25 12.08
CA HIS A 69 -4.41 11.24 11.49
C HIS A 69 -4.87 12.24 12.54
N VAL A 70 -4.88 13.51 12.19
CA VAL A 70 -5.23 14.60 13.09
C VAL A 70 -6.22 15.55 12.42
N VAL A 71 -7.29 15.89 13.12
CA VAL A 71 -8.16 17.02 12.79
C VAL A 71 -7.84 18.15 13.75
N SER A 72 -7.49 19.33 13.24
CA SER A 72 -7.12 20.51 14.02
C SER A 72 -7.96 21.73 13.68
N LYS A 73 -7.95 22.72 14.56
CA LYS A 73 -8.61 24.03 14.34
C LYS A 73 -7.79 24.88 13.38
N GLU A 74 -6.47 24.83 13.51
CA GLU A 74 -5.50 25.54 12.69
C GLU A 74 -4.56 24.53 12.06
N ALA A 75 -4.07 24.81 10.84
CA ALA A 75 -3.04 24.03 10.19
C ALA A 75 -1.72 24.06 10.98
N PRO A 76 -0.82 23.10 10.78
CA PRO A 76 0.50 23.14 11.39
C PRO A 76 1.27 24.40 10.98
N HIS A 77 1.84 25.11 11.97
CA HIS A 77 2.78 26.22 11.75
C HIS A 77 4.15 25.81 12.29
N TYR A 78 5.09 25.61 11.39
CA TYR A 78 6.39 25.07 11.73
C TYR A 78 7.31 26.12 12.36
N ALA A 79 8.10 25.72 13.35
CA ALA A 79 8.95 26.58 14.16
C ALA A 79 10.07 27.28 13.38
N CYS A 80 10.39 26.82 12.16
CA CYS A 80 11.34 27.51 11.29
C CYS A 80 10.83 28.89 10.82
N GLY A 81 9.53 29.16 10.92
CA GLY A 81 8.91 30.44 10.58
C GLY A 81 8.89 30.75 9.08
N ASP A 82 9.15 29.76 8.24
CA ASP A 82 9.07 29.91 6.79
C ASP A 82 7.68 29.47 6.29
N PRO A 83 6.86 30.40 5.74
CA PRO A 83 5.54 30.08 5.20
C PRO A 83 5.54 28.97 4.13
N TRP A 84 6.62 28.85 3.35
CA TRP A 84 6.76 27.78 2.35
C TRP A 84 6.77 26.38 2.96
N VAL A 85 7.27 26.24 4.18
CA VAL A 85 7.25 24.97 4.91
C VAL A 85 5.83 24.64 5.36
N ASP A 86 5.06 25.62 5.82
CA ASP A 86 3.67 25.43 6.25
C ASP A 86 2.77 25.02 5.06
N GLU A 87 3.02 25.55 3.88
CA GLU A 87 2.27 25.28 2.65
C GLU A 87 2.86 24.11 1.82
N SER A 88 3.92 23.47 2.30
CA SER A 88 4.52 22.35 1.58
C SER A 88 3.61 21.13 1.57
N PHE A 89 3.63 20.36 0.45
CA PHE A 89 2.86 19.12 0.35
C PHE A 89 3.30 18.11 1.42
N MET A 90 4.59 18.06 1.73
CA MET A 90 5.16 17.12 2.68
C MET A 90 6.30 17.76 3.47
N THR A 91 6.24 17.66 4.78
CA THR A 91 7.29 18.08 5.69
C THR A 91 7.87 16.85 6.39
N ILE A 92 9.19 16.67 6.32
CA ILE A 92 9.89 15.55 6.98
C ILE A 92 10.59 16.11 8.22
N PHE A 93 10.36 15.50 9.38
CA PHE A 93 11.00 15.90 10.63
C PHE A 93 11.21 14.73 11.60
N GLY A 94 11.99 14.97 12.65
CA GLY A 94 12.23 14.03 13.73
C GLY A 94 13.59 13.32 13.67
N PHE A 95 14.35 13.52 12.59
CA PHE A 95 15.74 13.09 12.48
C PHE A 95 16.67 14.31 12.46
N GLU A 96 17.73 14.28 13.24
CA GLU A 96 18.74 15.31 13.33
C GLU A 96 20.02 14.93 12.56
N SER A 97 20.13 13.65 12.17
CA SER A 97 21.26 13.13 11.39
C SER A 97 20.88 11.89 10.59
N THR A 98 21.69 11.57 9.59
CA THR A 98 21.57 10.32 8.81
C THR A 98 21.71 9.09 9.72
N ASP A 99 22.57 9.14 10.73
CA ASP A 99 22.74 8.02 11.66
C ASP A 99 21.48 7.73 12.47
N GLN A 100 20.74 8.75 12.87
CA GLN A 100 19.43 8.56 13.52
C GLN A 100 18.41 7.93 12.57
N LEU A 101 18.37 8.33 11.30
CA LEU A 101 17.51 7.71 10.29
C LEU A 101 17.85 6.22 10.09
N LEU A 102 19.14 5.90 9.97
CA LEU A 102 19.60 4.52 9.83
C LEU A 102 19.28 3.69 11.07
N ALA A 103 19.54 4.23 12.26
CA ALA A 103 19.21 3.57 13.53
C ALA A 103 17.70 3.33 13.69
N HIS A 104 16.86 4.27 13.24
CA HIS A 104 15.41 4.07 13.21
C HIS A 104 15.04 2.88 12.31
N TRP A 105 15.61 2.82 11.10
CA TRP A 105 15.37 1.72 10.17
C TRP A 105 15.81 0.37 10.77
N ASP A 106 16.99 0.29 11.36
CA ASP A 106 17.49 -0.92 12.01
C ASP A 106 16.58 -1.38 13.15
N ASN A 107 16.06 -0.44 13.95
CA ASN A 107 15.06 -0.74 14.97
C ASN A 107 13.76 -1.30 14.37
N VAL A 108 13.23 -0.69 13.32
CA VAL A 108 12.03 -1.15 12.64
C VAL A 108 12.19 -2.59 12.12
N VAL A 109 13.32 -2.87 11.46
CA VAL A 109 13.65 -4.23 10.97
C VAL A 109 13.79 -5.23 12.12
N ALA A 110 14.28 -4.78 13.28
CA ALA A 110 14.40 -5.58 14.51
C ALA A 110 13.09 -5.69 15.33
N GLY A 111 11.97 -5.17 14.82
CA GLY A 111 10.68 -5.22 15.49
C GLY A 111 10.51 -4.23 16.65
N LYS A 112 11.20 -3.09 16.58
CA LYS A 112 11.22 -2.08 17.64
C LYS A 112 10.94 -0.68 17.06
N VAL A 113 10.48 0.21 17.92
CA VAL A 113 10.48 1.66 17.72
C VAL A 113 11.04 2.30 18.97
N ASP A 114 12.04 3.17 18.80
CA ASP A 114 12.56 4.02 19.88
C ASP A 114 11.74 5.31 19.90
N ASP A 115 10.98 5.53 20.97
CA ASP A 115 10.07 6.68 21.14
C ASP A 115 10.79 8.04 21.18
N LYS A 116 12.11 8.03 21.37
CA LYS A 116 12.96 9.23 21.40
C LYS A 116 13.61 9.50 20.05
N SER A 117 13.95 8.45 19.32
CA SER A 117 14.69 8.53 18.06
C SER A 117 13.88 7.92 16.91
N PHE A 118 12.88 8.64 16.46
CA PHE A 118 12.11 8.34 15.26
C PHE A 118 11.80 9.63 14.50
N GLY A 119 11.48 9.48 13.24
CA GLY A 119 10.99 10.55 12.39
C GLY A 119 10.04 10.02 11.34
N GLY A 120 9.47 10.92 10.59
CA GLY A 120 8.53 10.60 9.54
C GLY A 120 8.17 11.84 8.74
N HIS A 121 7.13 11.72 7.95
CA HIS A 121 6.61 12.86 7.21
C HIS A 121 5.21 13.24 7.68
N ALA A 122 4.93 14.52 7.62
CA ALA A 122 3.60 15.08 7.85
C ALA A 122 3.09 15.79 6.61
N THR A 123 1.78 15.76 6.44
CA THR A 123 1.07 16.45 5.36
C THR A 123 -0.16 17.13 5.95
N CYS A 124 -0.46 18.34 5.52
CA CYS A 124 -1.76 18.99 5.79
C CYS A 124 -2.61 18.92 4.51
N GLU A 125 -3.29 17.79 4.32
CA GLU A 125 -3.98 17.46 3.06
C GLU A 125 -5.09 18.46 2.72
N SER A 126 -5.73 19.06 3.74
CA SER A 126 -6.79 20.03 3.54
C SER A 126 -6.35 21.35 2.89
N PHE A 127 -5.04 21.63 2.79
CA PHE A 127 -4.53 22.72 1.96
C PHE A 127 -4.73 22.45 0.46
N PHE A 128 -4.67 21.19 0.06
CA PHE A 128 -4.70 20.78 -1.35
C PHE A 128 -6.10 20.29 -1.77
N ASP A 129 -6.85 19.72 -0.82
CA ASP A 129 -8.21 19.22 -1.06
C ASP A 129 -9.16 19.64 0.08
N SER A 130 -9.94 20.68 -0.17
CA SER A 130 -10.95 21.18 0.78
C SER A 130 -12.11 20.22 1.02
N HIS A 131 -12.32 19.19 0.14
CA HIS A 131 -13.39 18.20 0.30
C HIS A 131 -13.12 17.23 1.45
N LEU A 132 -11.87 17.12 1.89
CA LEU A 132 -11.51 16.32 3.07
C LEU A 132 -12.08 16.88 4.38
N VAL A 133 -12.49 18.14 4.37
CA VAL A 133 -12.99 18.84 5.55
C VAL A 133 -14.48 19.13 5.42
N ARG A 134 -15.32 18.39 6.16
CA ARG A 134 -16.77 18.60 6.14
C ARG A 134 -17.22 19.91 6.81
N LYS A 135 -16.42 20.45 7.73
CA LYS A 135 -16.72 21.70 8.46
C LYS A 135 -15.67 22.75 8.15
N PRO A 136 -16.04 23.90 7.58
CA PRO A 136 -15.11 24.99 7.34
C PRO A 136 -14.33 25.39 8.60
N GLY A 137 -13.11 25.84 8.43
CA GLY A 137 -12.25 26.25 9.54
C GLY A 137 -11.70 25.09 10.37
N LYS A 138 -11.53 23.92 9.75
CA LYS A 138 -10.78 22.78 10.29
C LYS A 138 -9.74 22.35 9.26
N HIS A 139 -8.75 21.63 9.75
CA HIS A 139 -7.68 21.06 8.94
C HIS A 139 -7.56 19.58 9.20
N VAL A 140 -7.24 18.83 8.14
CA VAL A 140 -6.93 17.40 8.21
C VAL A 140 -5.47 17.24 7.85
N SER A 141 -4.75 16.60 8.73
CA SER A 141 -3.33 16.32 8.59
C SER A 141 -3.02 14.89 9.00
N PHE A 142 -1.92 14.35 8.53
CA PHE A 142 -1.39 13.11 9.09
C PHE A 142 0.13 13.22 9.33
N PHE A 143 0.61 12.37 10.23
CA PHE A 143 2.01 12.04 10.38
C PHE A 143 2.19 10.56 10.14
N GLN A 144 3.11 10.20 9.27
CA GLN A 144 3.36 8.80 8.90
C GLN A 144 4.83 8.44 9.08
N MET A 145 5.09 7.29 9.68
CA MET A 145 6.43 6.75 9.89
C MET A 145 6.47 5.25 9.60
N HIS A 146 7.64 4.75 9.27
CA HIS A 146 7.86 3.32 9.20
C HIS A 146 7.77 2.67 10.59
N ALA A 147 7.08 1.54 10.66
CA ALA A 147 6.92 0.80 11.90
C ALA A 147 6.89 -0.72 11.64
N PRO A 148 7.37 -1.56 12.56
CA PRO A 148 7.34 -3.00 12.39
C PRO A 148 5.90 -3.52 12.48
N TYR A 149 5.57 -4.54 11.69
CA TYR A 149 4.29 -5.22 11.85
C TYR A 149 4.19 -5.88 13.24
N ASN A 150 5.20 -6.65 13.62
CA ASN A 150 5.32 -7.25 14.94
C ASN A 150 6.19 -6.35 15.84
N ILE A 151 5.58 -5.42 16.55
CA ILE A 151 6.31 -4.57 17.48
C ILE A 151 6.57 -5.28 18.81
N LYS A 152 7.78 -5.14 19.34
CA LYS A 152 8.11 -5.65 20.67
C LYS A 152 7.25 -4.98 21.75
N GLY A 153 6.48 -5.76 22.49
CA GLY A 153 5.53 -5.30 23.50
C GLY A 153 4.07 -5.25 23.04
N GLY A 154 3.81 -5.52 21.74
CA GLY A 154 2.47 -5.52 21.14
C GLY A 154 1.92 -4.13 20.84
N TRP A 155 1.10 -4.02 19.80
CA TRP A 155 0.50 -2.75 19.36
C TRP A 155 -0.54 -2.21 20.34
N ASP A 156 -1.25 -3.07 21.06
CA ASP A 156 -2.24 -2.63 22.08
C ASP A 156 -1.62 -1.73 23.15
N LYS A 157 -0.37 -2.03 23.53
CA LYS A 157 0.39 -1.24 24.51
C LYS A 157 1.19 -0.14 23.83
N ARG A 158 1.98 -0.48 22.80
CA ARG A 158 2.93 0.43 22.18
C ARG A 158 2.27 1.49 21.29
N GLY A 159 1.11 1.18 20.72
CA GLY A 159 0.37 2.11 19.87
C GLY A 159 0.03 3.42 20.59
N PRO A 160 -0.69 3.38 21.72
CA PRO A 160 -1.00 4.58 22.51
C PRO A 160 0.25 5.37 22.96
N GLU A 161 1.31 4.67 23.40
CA GLU A 161 2.57 5.31 23.80
C GLU A 161 3.21 6.05 22.62
N LEU A 162 3.27 5.41 21.47
CA LEU A 162 3.84 5.99 20.25
C LEU A 162 3.00 7.16 19.72
N LYS A 163 1.68 7.08 19.81
CA LYS A 163 0.78 8.19 19.48
C LYS A 163 1.12 9.46 20.26
N GLU A 164 1.27 9.34 21.57
CA GLU A 164 1.63 10.49 22.42
C GLU A 164 3.04 11.01 22.10
N ALA A 165 3.99 10.11 21.82
CA ALA A 165 5.34 10.49 21.40
C ALA A 165 5.34 11.24 20.05
N ILE A 166 4.51 10.83 19.08
CA ILE A 166 4.33 11.50 17.79
C ILE A 166 3.76 12.91 18.01
N LEU A 167 2.68 13.04 18.79
CA LEU A 167 2.07 14.33 19.10
C LEU A 167 3.06 15.28 19.78
N ALA A 168 3.83 14.77 20.75
CA ALA A 168 4.85 15.56 21.43
C ALA A 168 5.97 16.02 20.48
N LYS A 169 6.40 15.14 19.56
CA LYS A 169 7.42 15.47 18.55
C LYS A 169 6.88 16.47 17.52
N TRP A 170 5.65 16.28 17.08
CA TRP A 170 5.00 17.23 16.16
C TRP A 170 4.85 18.61 16.80
N GLY A 171 4.43 18.69 18.06
CA GLY A 171 4.34 19.94 18.82
C GLY A 171 5.68 20.65 19.01
N LYS A 172 6.82 19.94 18.97
CA LYS A 172 8.15 20.57 18.91
C LYS A 172 8.47 21.16 17.54
N ALA A 173 8.10 20.45 16.47
CA ALA A 173 8.30 20.91 15.10
C ALA A 173 7.33 22.01 14.70
N ALA A 174 6.07 21.93 15.13
CA ALA A 174 5.00 22.90 14.89
C ALA A 174 4.30 23.25 16.22
N PRO A 175 4.68 24.33 16.91
CA PRO A 175 4.26 24.64 18.29
C PRO A 175 2.75 24.82 18.50
N ASN A 176 1.99 25.08 17.44
CA ASN A 176 0.54 25.13 17.52
C ASN A 176 -0.12 23.74 17.46
N MET A 177 0.62 22.67 17.11
CA MET A 177 0.12 21.29 17.12
C MET A 177 0.12 20.74 18.55
N LYS A 178 -0.72 21.28 19.40
CA LYS A 178 -0.91 20.93 20.81
C LYS A 178 -2.38 20.65 21.09
N ARG A 179 -2.67 20.12 22.28
CA ARG A 179 -3.99 19.61 22.66
C ARG A 179 -5.14 20.58 22.38
N GLU A 180 -4.93 21.89 22.60
CA GLU A 180 -5.97 22.92 22.43
C GLU A 180 -6.35 23.13 20.95
N ASN A 181 -5.43 22.85 20.04
CA ASN A 181 -5.64 22.93 18.59
C ASN A 181 -6.22 21.61 18.04
N ILE A 182 -5.87 20.48 18.63
CA ILE A 182 -6.31 19.15 18.15
C ILE A 182 -7.76 18.89 18.54
N VAL A 183 -8.62 18.72 17.56
CA VAL A 183 -10.03 18.37 17.74
C VAL A 183 -10.20 16.86 17.91
N MET A 184 -9.49 16.08 17.09
CA MET A 184 -9.54 14.61 17.10
C MET A 184 -8.23 14.06 16.53
N SER A 185 -7.84 12.90 17.01
CA SER A 185 -6.75 12.13 16.40
C SER A 185 -7.07 10.63 16.40
N SER A 186 -6.70 9.96 15.31
CA SER A 186 -6.83 8.52 15.14
C SER A 186 -5.52 7.95 14.66
N GLN A 187 -5.12 6.81 15.21
CA GLN A 187 -3.92 6.11 14.80
C GLN A 187 -4.30 4.86 14.00
N GLU A 188 -3.58 4.59 12.93
CA GLU A 188 -3.65 3.39 12.14
C GLU A 188 -2.28 2.71 12.18
N THR A 189 -2.22 1.56 12.83
CA THR A 189 -1.01 0.72 12.97
C THR A 189 -0.90 -0.25 11.78
N PRO A 190 0.26 -0.90 11.57
CA PRO A 190 0.37 -1.97 10.57
C PRO A 190 -0.65 -3.10 10.72
N VAL A 191 -1.09 -3.38 11.94
CA VAL A 191 -2.14 -4.40 12.21
C VAL A 191 -3.52 -3.89 11.79
N ASP A 192 -3.82 -2.63 12.05
CA ASP A 192 -5.08 -2.00 11.62
C ASP A 192 -5.20 -1.96 10.08
N ILE A 193 -4.09 -1.76 9.38
CA ILE A 193 -4.04 -1.82 7.91
C ILE A 193 -4.47 -3.22 7.42
N GLU A 194 -3.93 -4.30 8.00
CA GLU A 194 -4.31 -5.66 7.62
C GLU A 194 -5.76 -5.98 7.97
N ILE A 195 -6.25 -5.55 9.14
CA ILE A 195 -7.65 -5.73 9.55
C ILE A 195 -8.60 -5.04 8.57
N ARG A 196 -8.27 -3.81 8.18
CA ARG A 196 -9.09 -3.03 7.24
C ARG A 196 -9.00 -3.52 5.80
N PHE A 197 -7.81 -3.97 5.39
CA PHE A 197 -7.50 -4.45 4.05
C PHE A 197 -6.82 -5.83 4.14
N PRO A 198 -7.59 -6.94 4.25
CA PRO A 198 -7.03 -8.27 4.48
C PRO A 198 -6.01 -8.76 3.43
N ASN A 199 -6.08 -8.21 2.22
CA ASN A 199 -5.10 -8.46 1.16
C ASN A 199 -3.77 -7.68 1.34
N MET A 200 -3.73 -6.73 2.26
CA MET A 200 -2.49 -6.09 2.70
C MET A 200 -1.90 -6.89 3.89
N ARG A 201 -1.62 -8.15 3.66
CA ARG A 201 -1.08 -9.07 4.68
C ARG A 201 0.13 -8.47 5.36
N ARG A 202 0.16 -8.55 6.70
CA ARG A 202 1.18 -7.93 7.55
C ARG A 202 1.31 -6.42 7.35
N GLY A 203 0.19 -5.77 6.97
CA GLY A 203 0.17 -4.37 6.65
C GLY A 203 0.94 -4.00 5.38
N SER A 204 1.36 -4.98 4.56
CA SER A 204 2.16 -4.74 3.35
C SER A 204 1.34 -4.03 2.29
N ILE A 205 1.46 -2.72 2.22
CA ILE A 205 0.81 -1.87 1.20
C ILE A 205 1.29 -2.16 -0.23
N LYS A 206 2.42 -2.87 -0.35
CA LYS A 206 3.00 -3.31 -1.62
C LYS A 206 2.57 -4.72 -2.01
N HIS A 207 1.74 -5.38 -1.19
CA HIS A 207 1.33 -6.78 -1.33
C HIS A 207 2.50 -7.77 -1.43
N GLY A 208 3.62 -7.45 -0.79
CA GLY A 208 4.83 -8.27 -0.75
C GLY A 208 6.10 -7.44 -0.77
N ASP A 209 7.15 -8.00 -0.20
CA ASP A 209 8.44 -7.32 -0.03
C ASP A 209 9.12 -7.02 -1.37
N TYR A 210 9.85 -5.89 -1.42
CA TYR A 210 10.64 -5.47 -2.58
C TYR A 210 12.07 -6.00 -2.44
N THR A 211 12.23 -7.26 -2.74
CA THR A 211 13.54 -7.91 -2.83
C THR A 211 13.89 -8.21 -4.30
N PRO A 212 15.16 -8.33 -4.68
CA PRO A 212 15.55 -8.61 -6.06
C PRO A 212 14.84 -9.83 -6.67
N ILE A 213 14.57 -10.86 -5.86
CA ILE A 213 13.88 -12.09 -6.29
C ILE A 213 12.35 -11.96 -6.29
N GLN A 214 11.79 -10.81 -5.95
CA GLN A 214 10.36 -10.51 -5.98
C GLN A 214 10.05 -9.22 -6.75
N MET A 215 10.96 -8.79 -7.63
CA MET A 215 10.80 -7.58 -8.44
C MET A 215 11.01 -7.89 -9.93
N GLY A 216 10.57 -6.97 -10.78
CA GLY A 216 10.70 -7.11 -12.22
C GLY A 216 9.95 -8.34 -12.75
N CYS A 217 10.64 -9.19 -13.52
CA CYS A 217 10.08 -10.42 -14.08
C CYS A 217 9.81 -11.52 -13.04
N PHE A 218 10.23 -11.33 -11.80
CA PHE A 218 9.92 -12.23 -10.68
C PHE A 218 8.72 -11.78 -9.84
N ARG A 219 7.97 -10.78 -10.31
CA ARG A 219 6.85 -10.23 -9.54
C ARG A 219 5.50 -10.54 -10.18
N PRO A 220 4.63 -11.35 -9.53
CA PRO A 220 4.82 -12.11 -8.28
C PRO A 220 5.71 -13.33 -8.43
N ASN A 221 5.85 -13.88 -9.64
CA ASN A 221 6.74 -14.95 -10.06
C ASN A 221 6.88 -14.94 -11.60
N GLU A 222 7.77 -15.74 -12.13
CA GLU A 222 8.06 -15.78 -13.57
C GLU A 222 6.84 -16.12 -14.43
N ASP A 223 5.99 -17.06 -13.96
CA ASP A 223 4.80 -17.51 -14.68
C ASP A 223 3.69 -16.44 -14.75
N CYS A 224 3.67 -15.53 -13.79
CA CYS A 224 2.63 -14.50 -13.64
C CYS A 224 3.12 -13.07 -13.91
N SER A 225 4.39 -12.87 -14.22
CA SER A 225 5.00 -11.54 -14.39
C SER A 225 4.42 -10.71 -15.54
N LYS A 226 3.78 -11.37 -16.51
CA LYS A 226 3.08 -10.74 -17.63
C LYS A 226 1.56 -10.60 -17.40
N HIS A 227 1.13 -10.59 -16.13
CA HIS A 227 -0.27 -10.43 -15.71
C HIS A 227 -1.22 -11.60 -16.02
N SER A 228 -0.91 -12.48 -16.97
CA SER A 228 -1.60 -13.77 -17.12
C SER A 228 -1.08 -14.77 -16.07
N THR A 229 -1.84 -15.82 -15.83
CA THR A 229 -1.45 -16.91 -14.92
C THR A 229 -1.51 -18.27 -15.64
N PRO A 230 -0.90 -19.34 -15.10
CA PRO A 230 -1.10 -20.69 -15.61
C PRO A 230 -2.55 -21.20 -15.55
N LEU A 231 -3.42 -20.52 -14.81
CA LEU A 231 -4.85 -20.85 -14.74
C LEU A 231 -5.60 -20.05 -15.81
N LYS A 232 -6.17 -20.75 -16.80
CA LYS A 232 -6.83 -20.09 -17.93
C LYS A 232 -7.94 -19.16 -17.46
N GLY A 233 -7.93 -17.93 -17.97
CA GLY A 233 -8.91 -16.88 -17.67
C GLY A 233 -8.65 -16.12 -16.35
N LEU A 234 -7.65 -16.52 -15.54
CA LEU A 234 -7.24 -15.77 -14.35
C LEU A 234 -6.08 -14.84 -14.68
N TYR A 235 -6.27 -13.57 -14.36
CA TYR A 235 -5.25 -12.52 -14.52
C TYR A 235 -4.99 -11.82 -13.20
N LEU A 236 -3.80 -11.23 -13.09
CA LEU A 236 -3.40 -10.46 -11.92
C LEU A 236 -3.17 -9.00 -12.29
N CYS A 237 -3.61 -8.11 -11.41
CA CYS A 237 -3.23 -6.69 -11.39
C CYS A 237 -3.02 -6.25 -9.94
N GLY A 238 -2.58 -5.04 -9.71
CA GLY A 238 -2.38 -4.56 -8.33
C GLY A 238 -0.93 -4.61 -7.88
N ALA A 239 -0.71 -4.34 -6.61
CA ALA A 239 0.62 -4.06 -6.05
C ALA A 239 1.59 -5.25 -6.10
N SER A 240 1.07 -6.48 -6.11
CA SER A 240 1.90 -7.70 -6.20
C SER A 240 2.40 -8.03 -7.60
N THR A 241 2.02 -7.26 -8.63
CA THR A 241 2.47 -7.50 -10.01
C THR A 241 3.39 -6.38 -10.49
N TYR A 242 4.11 -6.63 -11.59
CA TYR A 242 4.95 -5.60 -12.23
C TYR A 242 4.10 -4.36 -12.63
N PRO A 243 4.57 -3.14 -12.47
CA PRO A 243 5.86 -2.70 -11.92
C PRO A 243 5.89 -2.58 -10.40
N GLY A 244 4.88 -3.04 -9.70
CA GLY A 244 4.74 -2.96 -8.25
C GLY A 244 3.63 -2.03 -7.80
N GLY A 245 3.47 -1.91 -6.46
CA GLY A 245 2.55 -0.97 -5.84
C GLY A 245 3.00 0.48 -6.04
N LEU A 246 2.25 1.36 -5.54
CA LEU A 246 2.20 2.81 -5.60
C LEU A 246 0.96 3.25 -6.41
N VAL A 247 0.58 4.53 -6.30
CA VAL A 247 -0.65 5.06 -6.92
C VAL A 247 -0.42 5.39 -8.41
N LEU A 248 0.07 4.42 -9.18
CA LEU A 248 0.48 4.67 -10.57
C LEU A 248 -0.46 4.05 -11.62
N GLY A 249 -1.39 3.17 -11.21
CA GLY A 249 -2.28 2.48 -12.14
C GLY A 249 -1.56 1.53 -13.12
N GLY A 250 -0.23 1.45 -13.07
CA GLY A 250 0.60 0.68 -13.99
C GLY A 250 0.21 -0.80 -14.11
N PRO A 251 0.10 -1.54 -13.00
CA PRO A 251 -0.33 -2.93 -13.03
C PRO A 251 -1.69 -3.15 -13.66
N GLY A 252 -2.66 -2.26 -13.38
CA GLY A 252 -3.99 -2.31 -13.98
C GLY A 252 -3.97 -2.09 -15.48
N TYR A 253 -3.22 -1.10 -15.94
CA TYR A 253 -3.03 -0.82 -17.35
C TYR A 253 -2.38 -1.98 -18.11
N LEU A 254 -1.33 -2.55 -17.55
CA LEU A 254 -0.63 -3.69 -18.16
C LEU A 254 -1.52 -4.95 -18.18
N ALA A 255 -2.24 -5.22 -17.11
CA ALA A 255 -3.20 -6.32 -17.06
C ALA A 255 -4.34 -6.15 -18.10
N ALA A 256 -4.89 -4.94 -18.23
CA ALA A 256 -5.91 -4.63 -19.24
C ALA A 256 -5.39 -4.86 -20.67
N ASN A 257 -4.15 -4.46 -20.94
CA ASN A 257 -3.51 -4.73 -22.25
C ASN A 257 -3.38 -6.24 -22.49
N ARG A 258 -2.95 -6.99 -21.48
CA ARG A 258 -2.77 -8.44 -21.60
C ARG A 258 -4.09 -9.16 -21.83
N VAL A 259 -5.13 -8.82 -21.06
CA VAL A 259 -6.48 -9.38 -21.24
C VAL A 259 -7.03 -9.09 -22.65
N ALA A 260 -6.88 -7.83 -23.13
CA ALA A 260 -7.34 -7.47 -24.47
C ALA A 260 -6.63 -8.25 -25.57
N GLU A 261 -5.32 -8.49 -25.44
CA GLU A 261 -4.52 -9.29 -26.37
C GLU A 261 -4.99 -10.75 -26.39
N ASP A 262 -5.13 -11.38 -25.22
CA ASP A 262 -5.53 -12.78 -25.09
C ASP A 262 -6.96 -13.05 -25.60
N LEU A 263 -7.84 -12.06 -25.45
CA LEU A 263 -9.25 -12.14 -25.93
C LEU A 263 -9.42 -11.65 -27.37
N GLY A 264 -8.37 -11.14 -28.03
CA GLY A 264 -8.49 -10.54 -29.35
C GLY A 264 -9.35 -9.28 -29.40
N VAL A 265 -9.51 -8.57 -28.27
CA VAL A 265 -10.34 -7.36 -28.18
C VAL A 265 -9.54 -6.16 -28.66
N LYS A 266 -10.13 -5.39 -29.58
CA LYS A 266 -9.51 -4.15 -30.05
C LYS A 266 -9.42 -3.13 -28.90
N LYS A 267 -8.21 -2.70 -28.58
CA LYS A 267 -7.98 -1.66 -27.59
C LYS A 267 -8.51 -0.33 -28.11
N TRP A 268 -9.34 0.36 -27.31
CA TRP A 268 -9.84 1.70 -27.62
C TRP A 268 -8.91 2.81 -27.11
N TRP A 269 -8.08 2.50 -26.13
CA TRP A 269 -7.08 3.42 -25.59
C TRP A 269 -5.80 3.40 -26.44
N LYS A 270 -5.16 4.55 -26.51
CA LYS A 270 -3.89 4.74 -27.23
C LYS A 270 -2.85 5.33 -26.30
N PRO A 271 -1.58 5.06 -26.50
CA PRO A 271 -0.51 5.81 -25.82
C PRO A 271 -0.66 7.31 -26.06
N THR A 272 -0.18 8.14 -25.12
CA THR A 272 -0.07 9.57 -25.37
C THR A 272 0.99 9.83 -26.45
N LYS A 273 0.96 11.01 -27.08
CA LYS A 273 1.97 11.39 -28.10
C LYS A 273 3.40 11.35 -27.53
N GLU A 274 3.55 11.72 -26.26
CA GLU A 274 4.84 11.66 -25.55
C GLU A 274 5.30 10.22 -25.39
N MET A 275 4.40 9.31 -25.02
CA MET A 275 4.70 7.89 -24.88
C MET A 275 5.01 7.25 -26.25
N GLU A 276 4.27 7.59 -27.30
CA GLU A 276 4.57 7.12 -28.67
C GLU A 276 5.97 7.57 -29.12
N LYS A 277 6.32 8.82 -28.83
CA LYS A 277 7.66 9.35 -29.11
C LYS A 277 8.74 8.59 -28.33
N TYR A 278 8.51 8.32 -27.04
CA TYR A 278 9.43 7.57 -26.20
C TYR A 278 9.64 6.14 -26.74
N ILE A 279 8.55 5.43 -27.03
CA ILE A 279 8.58 4.07 -27.59
C ILE A 279 9.43 4.06 -28.88
N LYS A 280 9.13 4.96 -29.82
CA LYS A 280 9.86 5.07 -31.10
C LYS A 280 11.34 5.41 -30.93
N THR A 281 11.70 6.18 -29.89
CA THR A 281 13.07 6.65 -29.69
C THR A 281 13.96 5.62 -28.98
N TYR A 282 13.40 4.86 -28.05
CA TYR A 282 14.18 4.06 -27.12
C TYR A 282 13.84 2.56 -27.10
N LEU A 283 12.72 2.14 -27.70
CA LEU A 283 12.24 0.75 -27.64
C LEU A 283 12.06 0.08 -29.02
N GLU A 284 12.04 0.86 -30.10
CA GLU A 284 12.10 0.43 -31.51
C GLU A 284 13.49 0.75 -32.13
#